data_ce43fd471149aa00cbc85b94c21dc7c5
#
_entry.id   ce43fd471149aa00cbc85b94c21dc7c5
#
_cell.length_a   1.000
_cell.length_b   1.000
_cell.length_c   1.000
_cell.angle_alpha   90.00
_cell.angle_beta   90.00
_cell.angle_gamma   90.00
#
_symmetry.space_group_name_H-M   'P 1'
#
loop_
_entity.id
_entity.type
_entity.pdbx_description
1 polymer ?
#
loop_
_entity_poly.entity_id
_entity_poly.type
_entity_poly.pdbx_seq_one_letter_code
_entity_poly.pdbx_strand_id
1 'polypeptide(L)'
;MTASLLGTFRPAAGQEIVYFSPENILRFADALFQEKDYGRAAAEYRRYLMTGDMPSTTAASIYFKIGLCYRLAQDYPKSISVFQTIIEKHSQSEAAEDSFYQVAYNHFLWGRYEDSLSLVDSFLPRIGPPEKKLKLLQLKGMNFLYQKKWQQADAYLRILSETAVPDPLTATMKTFAEQGQRLPHKSPFLAGVLSGLIPGMGKIYAGRTSDGLFSLFTIALTGWQAYEGFHKDGIRSMKGWIYGSLGAFFYVGNIYGSIAAVRIFNEQSENQLLQRIGMTVNVYFQ
;
A
#
# COMPACT_ATOMS: atom_id res chain seq x y z
N MET A 1 31.51 63.88 -55.75
CA MET A 1 32.17 62.76 -54.97
C MET A 1 31.35 62.39 -53.79
N THR A 2 30.50 61.40 -53.95
CA THR A 2 29.67 60.87 -52.86
C THR A 2 30.07 59.40 -52.69
N ALA A 3 30.78 59.12 -51.59
CA ALA A 3 31.19 57.79 -51.25
C ALA A 3 30.03 57.10 -50.51
N SER A 4 29.53 56.02 -51.10
CA SER A 4 28.52 55.13 -50.52
C SER A 4 29.16 54.22 -49.49
N LEU A 5 28.80 54.38 -48.24
CA LEU A 5 29.09 53.43 -47.13
C LEU A 5 27.99 52.36 -47.10
N LEU A 6 28.14 51.31 -47.87
CA LEU A 6 27.37 50.09 -47.73
C LEU A 6 28.02 49.24 -46.59
N GLY A 7 27.56 49.44 -45.39
CA GLY A 7 27.86 48.55 -44.25
C GLY A 7 27.26 47.16 -44.54
N THR A 8 28.09 46.16 -44.76
CA THR A 8 27.69 44.75 -44.81
C THR A 8 27.20 44.31 -43.46
N PHE A 9 25.88 44.20 -43.33
CA PHE A 9 25.24 43.56 -42.19
C PHE A 9 25.59 42.07 -42.25
N ARG A 10 26.56 41.64 -41.40
CA ARG A 10 26.75 40.21 -41.13
C ARG A 10 25.70 39.82 -40.13
N PRO A 11 24.73 38.92 -40.45
CA PRO A 11 23.87 38.36 -39.44
C PRO A 11 24.76 37.57 -38.45
N ALA A 12 24.63 37.84 -37.16
CA ALA A 12 25.20 37.02 -36.09
C ALA A 12 24.76 35.59 -36.37
N ALA A 13 25.72 34.65 -36.40
CA ALA A 13 25.43 33.25 -36.54
C ALA A 13 24.45 32.85 -35.39
N GLY A 14 23.17 32.74 -35.71
CA GLY A 14 22.17 32.22 -34.81
C GLY A 14 22.58 30.79 -34.46
N GLN A 15 22.82 30.54 -33.20
CA GLN A 15 22.90 29.16 -32.76
C GLN A 15 21.59 28.51 -33.20
N GLU A 16 21.66 27.57 -34.16
CA GLU A 16 20.53 26.70 -34.47
C GLU A 16 20.15 25.99 -33.19
N ILE A 17 19.01 26.37 -32.62
CA ILE A 17 18.47 25.66 -31.46
C ILE A 17 17.99 24.31 -32.00
N VAL A 18 18.86 23.32 -31.91
CA VAL A 18 18.50 21.94 -32.27
C VAL A 18 17.57 21.40 -31.18
N TYR A 19 16.26 21.62 -31.37
CA TYR A 19 15.22 21.17 -30.43
C TYR A 19 15.29 19.68 -30.09
N PHE A 20 15.87 18.88 -30.96
CA PHE A 20 15.96 17.44 -30.89
C PHE A 20 17.37 16.95 -30.55
N SER A 21 18.25 17.77 -29.96
CA SER A 21 19.52 17.27 -29.48
C SER A 21 19.31 16.30 -28.32
N PRO A 22 20.18 15.29 -28.11
CA PRO A 22 20.09 14.36 -26.98
C PRO A 22 19.95 15.09 -25.65
N GLU A 23 20.70 16.16 -25.43
CA GLU A 23 20.68 16.96 -24.21
C GLU A 23 19.31 17.63 -23.99
N ASN A 24 18.69 18.15 -25.04
CA ASN A 24 17.37 18.78 -24.96
C ASN A 24 16.27 17.74 -24.71
N ILE A 25 16.35 16.55 -25.33
CA ILE A 25 15.43 15.43 -25.07
C ILE A 25 15.53 15.01 -23.62
N LEU A 26 16.75 14.83 -23.09
CA LEU A 26 16.96 14.42 -21.69
C LEU A 26 16.43 15.49 -20.72
N ARG A 27 16.73 16.76 -20.97
CA ARG A 27 16.24 17.89 -20.16
C ARG A 27 14.71 17.96 -20.16
N PHE A 28 14.08 17.74 -21.32
CA PHE A 28 12.63 17.71 -21.42
C PHE A 28 12.02 16.52 -20.67
N ALA A 29 12.63 15.35 -20.77
CA ALA A 29 12.22 14.18 -19.99
C ALA A 29 12.30 14.43 -18.48
N ASP A 30 13.40 15.06 -18.00
CA ASP A 30 13.58 15.42 -16.60
C ASP A 30 12.54 16.47 -16.15
N ALA A 31 12.19 17.45 -16.99
CA ALA A 31 11.13 18.42 -16.70
C ALA A 31 9.75 17.74 -16.56
N LEU A 32 9.38 16.85 -17.46
CA LEU A 32 8.15 16.07 -17.37
C LEU A 32 8.11 15.19 -16.12
N PHE A 33 9.24 14.62 -15.72
CA PHE A 33 9.34 13.85 -14.49
C PHE A 33 9.05 14.72 -13.25
N GLN A 34 9.60 15.93 -13.20
CA GLN A 34 9.34 16.89 -12.11
C GLN A 34 7.87 17.36 -12.10
N GLU A 35 7.26 17.52 -13.27
CA GLU A 35 5.84 17.82 -13.42
C GLU A 35 4.92 16.63 -13.08
N LYS A 36 5.50 15.48 -12.74
CA LYS A 36 4.81 14.21 -12.45
C LYS A 36 4.06 13.63 -13.65
N ASP A 37 4.39 14.05 -14.86
CA ASP A 37 3.91 13.43 -16.10
C ASP A 37 4.80 12.24 -16.46
N TYR A 38 4.68 11.21 -15.62
CA TYR A 38 5.55 10.03 -15.70
C TYR A 38 5.41 9.26 -17.01
N GLY A 39 4.21 9.28 -17.62
CA GLY A 39 3.97 8.60 -18.89
C GLY A 39 4.78 9.22 -20.04
N ARG A 40 4.70 10.56 -20.20
CA ARG A 40 5.49 11.27 -21.20
C ARG A 40 6.98 11.28 -20.86
N ALA A 41 7.34 11.44 -19.59
CA ALA A 41 8.74 11.34 -19.16
C ALA A 41 9.38 10.02 -19.59
N ALA A 42 8.72 8.88 -19.34
CA ALA A 42 9.20 7.57 -19.77
C ALA A 42 9.36 7.44 -21.27
N ALA A 43 8.46 8.05 -22.08
CA ALA A 43 8.56 8.05 -23.52
C ALA A 43 9.78 8.87 -24.00
N GLU A 44 10.02 10.05 -23.43
CA GLU A 44 11.16 10.89 -23.80
C GLU A 44 12.50 10.29 -23.34
N TYR A 45 12.57 9.65 -22.16
CA TYR A 45 13.75 8.88 -21.77
C TYR A 45 14.04 7.72 -22.73
N ARG A 46 13.01 7.00 -23.21
CA ARG A 46 13.19 5.97 -24.25
C ARG A 46 13.68 6.57 -25.57
N ARG A 47 13.15 7.72 -25.96
CA ARG A 47 13.61 8.45 -27.14
C ARG A 47 15.08 8.85 -27.01
N TYR A 48 15.50 9.30 -25.81
CA TYR A 48 16.92 9.57 -25.54
C TYR A 48 17.80 8.34 -25.75
N LEU A 49 17.37 7.14 -25.30
CA LEU A 49 18.11 5.89 -25.53
C LEU A 49 18.26 5.54 -27.02
N MET A 50 17.45 6.11 -27.92
CA MET A 50 17.51 5.89 -29.37
C MET A 50 18.39 6.92 -30.11
N THR A 51 18.94 7.93 -29.43
CA THR A 51 19.70 9.01 -30.09
C THR A 51 21.12 8.62 -30.53
N GLY A 52 21.62 7.47 -30.13
CA GLY A 52 22.93 6.95 -30.51
C GLY A 52 23.53 5.96 -29.51
N ASP A 53 24.74 5.53 -29.79
CA ASP A 53 25.50 4.67 -28.90
C ASP A 53 25.93 5.45 -27.67
N MET A 54 25.60 4.89 -26.50
CA MET A 54 25.97 5.47 -25.22
C MET A 54 26.62 4.42 -24.30
N PRO A 55 27.44 4.84 -23.32
CA PRO A 55 28.00 3.94 -22.33
C PRO A 55 26.92 3.15 -21.60
N SER A 56 27.20 1.88 -21.32
CA SER A 56 26.26 0.99 -20.60
C SER A 56 25.79 1.57 -19.26
N THR A 57 26.67 2.30 -18.55
CA THR A 57 26.35 2.98 -17.30
C THR A 57 25.34 4.11 -17.50
N THR A 58 25.47 4.89 -18.58
CA THR A 58 24.50 5.96 -18.95
C THR A 58 23.15 5.32 -19.31
N ALA A 59 23.17 4.29 -20.15
CA ALA A 59 21.95 3.58 -20.51
C ALA A 59 21.23 3.01 -19.27
N ALA A 60 21.97 2.39 -18.36
CA ALA A 60 21.43 1.86 -17.09
C ALA A 60 20.76 2.95 -16.26
N SER A 61 21.37 4.14 -16.13
CA SER A 61 20.79 5.26 -15.39
C SER A 61 19.50 5.78 -16.00
N ILE A 62 19.41 5.80 -17.34
CA ILE A 62 18.18 6.19 -18.04
C ILE A 62 17.09 5.12 -17.91
N TYR A 63 17.44 3.84 -18.05
CA TYR A 63 16.49 2.75 -17.74
C TYR A 63 15.98 2.83 -16.30
N PHE A 64 16.84 3.19 -15.36
CA PHE A 64 16.44 3.37 -13.96
C PHE A 64 15.39 4.48 -13.80
N LYS A 65 15.58 5.63 -14.45
CA LYS A 65 14.58 6.71 -14.50
C LYS A 65 13.26 6.26 -15.14
N ILE A 66 13.32 5.47 -16.21
CA ILE A 66 12.11 4.87 -16.84
C ILE A 66 11.40 3.95 -15.86
N GLY A 67 12.13 3.08 -15.15
CA GLY A 67 11.58 2.21 -14.11
C GLY A 67 10.89 3.01 -13.00
N LEU A 68 11.50 4.10 -12.53
CA LEU A 68 10.89 5.01 -11.56
C LEU A 68 9.62 5.68 -12.11
N CYS A 69 9.60 6.11 -13.37
CA CYS A 69 8.39 6.66 -13.99
C CYS A 69 7.23 5.67 -13.91
N TYR A 70 7.44 4.40 -14.29
CA TYR A 70 6.38 3.39 -14.20
C TYR A 70 5.97 3.09 -12.76
N ARG A 71 6.92 3.04 -11.82
CA ARG A 71 6.60 2.86 -10.40
C ARG A 71 5.72 3.99 -9.88
N LEU A 72 6.08 5.24 -10.17
CA LEU A 72 5.34 6.41 -9.72
C LEU A 72 3.97 6.56 -10.42
N ALA A 73 3.85 6.04 -11.65
CA ALA A 73 2.58 5.88 -12.35
C ALA A 73 1.77 4.64 -11.87
N GLN A 74 2.27 3.90 -10.87
CA GLN A 74 1.68 2.67 -10.34
C GLN A 74 1.56 1.52 -11.36
N ASP A 75 2.28 1.59 -12.49
CA ASP A 75 2.40 0.49 -13.44
C ASP A 75 3.55 -0.44 -12.99
N TYR A 76 3.30 -1.16 -11.89
CA TYR A 76 4.30 -2.03 -11.27
C TYR A 76 4.85 -3.11 -12.21
N PRO A 77 4.01 -3.78 -13.05
CA PRO A 77 4.54 -4.78 -13.99
C PRO A 77 5.58 -4.22 -14.96
N LYS A 78 5.32 -3.04 -15.56
CA LYS A 78 6.31 -2.41 -16.46
C LYS A 78 7.54 -1.94 -15.70
N SER A 79 7.36 -1.38 -14.52
CA SER A 79 8.47 -0.98 -13.65
C SER A 79 9.40 -2.16 -13.35
N ILE A 80 8.84 -3.29 -12.90
CA ILE A 80 9.58 -4.52 -12.61
C ILE A 80 10.36 -4.98 -13.84
N SER A 81 9.71 -5.06 -15.01
CA SER A 81 10.36 -5.48 -16.26
C SER A 81 11.56 -4.60 -16.64
N VAL A 82 11.43 -3.28 -16.46
CA VAL A 82 12.53 -2.35 -16.74
C VAL A 82 13.71 -2.56 -15.77
N PHE A 83 13.45 -2.69 -14.46
CA PHE A 83 14.51 -2.94 -13.49
C PHE A 83 15.17 -4.30 -13.69
N GLN A 84 14.42 -5.34 -14.07
CA GLN A 84 14.99 -6.64 -14.45
C GLN A 84 15.91 -6.53 -15.68
N THR A 85 15.53 -5.71 -16.67
CA THR A 85 16.40 -5.42 -17.83
C THR A 85 17.75 -4.82 -17.40
N ILE A 86 17.77 -3.94 -16.40
CA ILE A 86 19.01 -3.36 -15.86
C ILE A 86 19.86 -4.46 -15.21
N ILE A 87 19.25 -5.31 -14.37
CA ILE A 87 19.92 -6.40 -13.67
C ILE A 87 20.57 -7.39 -14.67
N GLU A 88 19.88 -7.68 -15.77
CA GLU A 88 20.33 -8.65 -16.77
C GLU A 88 21.36 -8.07 -17.72
N LYS A 89 21.12 -6.89 -18.28
CA LYS A 89 21.92 -6.30 -19.38
C LYS A 89 23.00 -5.35 -18.90
N HIS A 90 22.86 -4.77 -17.71
CA HIS A 90 23.75 -3.76 -17.16
C HIS A 90 24.25 -4.15 -15.77
N SER A 91 24.50 -5.45 -15.53
CA SER A 91 24.82 -6.05 -14.23
C SER A 91 26.01 -5.44 -13.48
N GLN A 92 26.94 -4.80 -14.21
CA GLN A 92 28.13 -4.15 -13.65
C GLN A 92 27.89 -2.67 -13.27
N SER A 93 26.67 -2.16 -13.48
CA SER A 93 26.34 -0.77 -13.12
C SER A 93 25.85 -0.67 -11.69
N GLU A 94 26.08 0.49 -11.05
CA GLU A 94 25.50 0.79 -9.72
C GLU A 94 23.96 0.71 -9.75
N ALA A 95 23.35 1.09 -10.89
CA ALA A 95 21.92 1.01 -11.10
C ALA A 95 21.40 -0.44 -11.02
N ALA A 96 22.21 -1.45 -11.31
CA ALA A 96 21.81 -2.85 -11.18
C ALA A 96 21.60 -3.24 -9.71
N GLU A 97 22.50 -2.83 -8.80
CA GLU A 97 22.33 -3.08 -7.37
C GLU A 97 21.08 -2.40 -6.81
N ASP A 98 20.83 -1.14 -7.21
CA ASP A 98 19.63 -0.41 -6.80
C ASP A 98 18.36 -1.02 -7.41
N SER A 99 18.47 -1.61 -8.60
CA SER A 99 17.35 -2.30 -9.26
C SER A 99 16.88 -3.55 -8.51
N PHE A 100 17.76 -4.27 -7.81
CA PHE A 100 17.34 -5.39 -6.95
C PHE A 100 16.34 -4.93 -5.89
N TYR A 101 16.65 -3.82 -5.21
CA TYR A 101 15.73 -3.22 -4.25
C TYR A 101 14.42 -2.78 -4.93
N GLN A 102 14.50 -2.10 -6.07
CA GLN A 102 13.31 -1.60 -6.77
C GLN A 102 12.37 -2.73 -7.23
N VAL A 103 12.90 -3.86 -7.68
CA VAL A 103 12.08 -5.02 -8.06
C VAL A 103 11.30 -5.54 -6.85
N ALA A 104 11.98 -5.80 -5.72
CA ALA A 104 11.33 -6.27 -4.50
C ALA A 104 10.33 -5.24 -3.95
N TYR A 105 10.69 -3.94 -3.98
CA TYR A 105 9.82 -2.86 -3.53
C TYR A 105 8.57 -2.68 -4.41
N ASN A 106 8.67 -2.86 -5.73
CA ASN A 106 7.50 -2.85 -6.61
C ASN A 106 6.53 -4.00 -6.30
N HIS A 107 7.04 -5.20 -6.01
CA HIS A 107 6.19 -6.31 -5.55
C HIS A 107 5.48 -5.97 -4.23
N PHE A 108 6.19 -5.36 -3.28
CA PHE A 108 5.60 -4.87 -2.04
C PHE A 108 4.48 -3.83 -2.30
N LEU A 109 4.74 -2.80 -3.11
CA LEU A 109 3.75 -1.77 -3.46
C LEU A 109 2.54 -2.36 -4.21
N TRP A 110 2.74 -3.40 -4.98
CA TRP A 110 1.67 -4.13 -5.68
C TRP A 110 0.85 -5.05 -4.75
N GLY A 111 1.20 -5.13 -3.46
CA GLY A 111 0.56 -6.01 -2.49
C GLY A 111 0.98 -7.48 -2.60
N ARG A 112 1.99 -7.79 -3.41
CA ARG A 112 2.56 -9.13 -3.58
C ARG A 112 3.67 -9.37 -2.56
N TYR A 113 3.28 -9.42 -1.28
CA TYR A 113 4.23 -9.45 -0.16
C TYR A 113 5.11 -10.71 -0.15
N GLU A 114 4.56 -11.87 -0.48
CA GLU A 114 5.34 -13.13 -0.51
C GLU A 114 6.37 -13.12 -1.64
N ASP A 115 6.02 -12.59 -2.82
CA ASP A 115 6.96 -12.42 -3.92
C ASP A 115 8.09 -11.46 -3.52
N SER A 116 7.74 -10.33 -2.88
CA SER A 116 8.70 -9.37 -2.34
C SER A 116 9.65 -10.02 -1.34
N LEU A 117 9.15 -10.83 -0.39
CA LEU A 117 9.97 -11.55 0.60
C LEU A 117 10.95 -12.51 -0.07
N SER A 118 10.46 -13.33 -1.01
CA SER A 118 11.29 -14.28 -1.76
C SER A 118 12.41 -13.57 -2.53
N LEU A 119 12.09 -12.43 -3.16
CA LEU A 119 13.06 -11.61 -3.88
C LEU A 119 14.11 -11.00 -2.95
N VAL A 120 13.70 -10.45 -1.80
CA VAL A 120 14.65 -9.94 -0.79
C VAL A 120 15.64 -11.03 -0.41
N ASP A 121 15.17 -12.23 -0.07
CA ASP A 121 16.05 -13.33 0.34
C ASP A 121 17.00 -13.78 -0.77
N SER A 122 16.53 -13.76 -2.04
CA SER A 122 17.37 -14.10 -3.19
C SER A 122 18.39 -13.03 -3.56
N PHE A 123 18.11 -11.75 -3.27
CA PHE A 123 18.96 -10.62 -3.63
C PHE A 123 19.99 -10.27 -2.56
N LEU A 124 19.70 -10.50 -1.28
CA LEU A 124 20.61 -10.19 -0.16
C LEU A 124 22.06 -10.67 -0.35
N PRO A 125 22.32 -11.91 -0.84
CA PRO A 125 23.70 -12.37 -1.05
C PRO A 125 24.43 -11.64 -2.18
N ARG A 126 23.69 -10.99 -3.09
CA ARG A 126 24.21 -10.32 -4.29
C ARG A 126 24.55 -8.85 -4.07
N ILE A 127 24.10 -8.25 -2.96
CA ILE A 127 24.31 -6.85 -2.64
C ILE A 127 25.59 -6.71 -1.82
N GLY A 128 26.49 -5.82 -2.27
CA GLY A 128 27.77 -5.52 -1.60
C GLY A 128 27.60 -4.52 -0.43
N PRO A 129 27.12 -3.30 -0.69
CA PRO A 129 27.11 -2.22 0.29
C PRO A 129 26.18 -2.47 1.48
N PRO A 130 26.66 -2.26 2.73
CA PRO A 130 25.89 -2.52 3.95
C PRO A 130 24.57 -1.71 4.01
N GLU A 131 24.58 -0.45 3.56
CA GLU A 131 23.40 0.41 3.53
C GLU A 131 22.33 -0.09 2.58
N LYS A 132 22.72 -0.63 1.42
CA LYS A 132 21.77 -1.25 0.46
C LYS A 132 21.19 -2.55 1.02
N LYS A 133 22.02 -3.35 1.72
CA LYS A 133 21.54 -4.54 2.46
C LYS A 133 20.52 -4.16 3.52
N LEU A 134 20.80 -3.12 4.30
CA LEU A 134 19.89 -2.65 5.34
C LEU A 134 18.52 -2.26 4.76
N LYS A 135 18.48 -1.54 3.63
CA LYS A 135 17.21 -1.21 2.94
C LYS A 135 16.40 -2.44 2.56
N LEU A 136 17.05 -3.50 2.05
CA LEU A 136 16.36 -4.77 1.74
C LEU A 136 15.84 -5.46 3.00
N LEU A 137 16.64 -5.47 4.07
CA LEU A 137 16.23 -6.05 5.36
C LEU A 137 15.06 -5.27 5.98
N GLN A 138 15.07 -3.94 5.88
CA GLN A 138 13.95 -3.10 6.28
C GLN A 138 12.69 -3.39 5.44
N LEU A 139 12.84 -3.56 4.13
CA LEU A 139 11.73 -3.95 3.27
C LEU A 139 11.13 -5.31 3.69
N LYS A 140 11.97 -6.27 4.12
CA LYS A 140 11.49 -7.54 4.68
C LYS A 140 10.64 -7.33 5.94
N GLY A 141 11.10 -6.49 6.86
CA GLY A 141 10.33 -6.10 8.04
C GLY A 141 8.99 -5.44 7.69
N MET A 142 8.99 -4.54 6.68
CA MET A 142 7.77 -3.92 6.15
C MET A 142 6.78 -4.95 5.61
N ASN A 143 7.25 -5.95 4.87
CA ASN A 143 6.38 -7.01 4.37
C ASN A 143 5.67 -7.75 5.50
N PHE A 144 6.35 -8.05 6.62
CA PHE A 144 5.70 -8.68 7.78
C PHE A 144 4.67 -7.76 8.43
N LEU A 145 4.95 -6.46 8.57
CA LEU A 145 4.02 -5.48 9.13
C LEU A 145 2.75 -5.36 8.27
N TYR A 146 2.88 -5.24 6.95
CA TYR A 146 1.73 -5.10 6.06
C TYR A 146 0.91 -6.38 5.89
N GLN A 147 1.54 -7.55 6.11
CA GLN A 147 0.84 -8.83 6.22
C GLN A 147 0.17 -9.04 7.58
N LYS A 148 0.27 -8.07 8.50
CA LYS A 148 -0.24 -8.18 9.88
C LYS A 148 0.35 -9.36 10.67
N LYS A 149 1.54 -9.82 10.25
CA LYS A 149 2.30 -10.89 10.92
C LYS A 149 3.12 -10.30 12.08
N TRP A 150 2.42 -9.70 13.06
CA TRP A 150 3.00 -8.85 14.10
C TRP A 150 4.10 -9.55 14.92
N GLN A 151 3.89 -10.81 15.31
CA GLN A 151 4.88 -11.59 16.06
C GLN A 151 6.14 -11.86 15.24
N GLN A 152 5.98 -12.18 13.95
CA GLN A 152 7.12 -12.40 13.05
C GLN A 152 7.86 -11.09 12.77
N ALA A 153 7.12 -9.99 12.60
CA ALA A 153 7.70 -8.66 12.44
C ALA A 153 8.54 -8.26 13.66
N ASP A 154 8.01 -8.42 14.87
CA ASP A 154 8.72 -8.08 16.12
C ASP A 154 9.98 -8.93 16.28
N ALA A 155 9.88 -10.25 16.16
CA ALA A 155 11.01 -11.15 16.29
C ALA A 155 12.13 -10.82 15.28
N TYR A 156 11.74 -10.56 14.03
CA TYR A 156 12.67 -10.20 12.95
C TYR A 156 13.33 -8.83 13.19
N LEU A 157 12.54 -7.80 13.47
CA LEU A 157 13.03 -6.43 13.66
C LEU A 157 13.87 -6.28 14.94
N ARG A 158 13.60 -7.09 15.96
CA ARG A 158 14.44 -7.16 17.15
C ARG A 158 15.84 -7.65 16.80
N ILE A 159 15.94 -8.79 16.09
CA ILE A 159 17.24 -9.32 15.64
C ILE A 159 17.95 -8.30 14.76
N LEU A 160 17.24 -7.67 13.82
CA LEU A 160 17.81 -6.66 12.94
C LEU A 160 18.35 -5.47 13.74
N SER A 161 17.64 -5.00 14.76
CA SER A 161 18.08 -3.87 15.61
C SER A 161 19.29 -4.20 16.48
N GLU A 162 19.53 -5.46 16.80
CA GLU A 162 20.68 -5.92 17.60
C GLU A 162 21.92 -6.18 16.73
N THR A 163 21.73 -6.55 15.46
CA THR A 163 22.82 -6.95 14.55
C THR A 163 23.27 -5.86 13.60
N ALA A 164 22.43 -4.88 13.32
CA ALA A 164 22.74 -3.76 12.44
C ALA A 164 23.15 -2.51 13.24
N VAL A 165 23.73 -1.53 12.52
CA VAL A 165 23.95 -0.20 13.10
C VAL A 165 22.59 0.38 13.56
N PRO A 166 22.52 1.01 14.74
CA PRO A 166 21.29 1.61 15.23
C PRO A 166 20.66 2.54 14.19
N ASP A 167 19.43 2.23 13.79
CA ASP A 167 18.71 2.94 12.73
C ASP A 167 17.31 3.33 13.23
N PRO A 168 16.94 4.63 13.14
CA PRO A 168 15.66 5.13 13.64
C PRO A 168 14.45 4.46 12.97
N LEU A 169 14.56 4.13 11.67
CA LEU A 169 13.46 3.48 10.94
C LEU A 169 13.21 2.06 11.48
N THR A 170 14.27 1.26 11.66
CA THR A 170 14.18 -0.10 12.22
C THR A 170 13.57 -0.07 13.63
N ALA A 171 13.99 0.88 14.49
CA ALA A 171 13.42 1.06 15.82
C ALA A 171 11.93 1.43 15.77
N THR A 172 11.55 2.32 14.86
CA THR A 172 10.16 2.72 14.66
C THR A 172 9.30 1.56 14.17
N MET A 173 9.79 0.78 13.21
CA MET A 173 9.09 -0.41 12.70
C MET A 173 8.88 -1.46 13.79
N LYS A 174 9.88 -1.69 14.65
CA LYS A 174 9.77 -2.57 15.82
C LYS A 174 8.66 -2.11 16.77
N THR A 175 8.61 -0.81 17.08
CA THR A 175 7.55 -0.23 17.90
C THR A 175 6.16 -0.49 17.31
N PHE A 176 5.99 -0.40 15.99
CA PHE A 176 4.74 -0.75 15.33
C PHE A 176 4.41 -2.24 15.42
N ALA A 177 5.40 -3.13 15.31
CA ALA A 177 5.19 -4.56 15.49
C ALA A 177 4.69 -4.89 16.91
N GLU A 178 5.30 -4.27 17.94
CA GLU A 178 4.87 -4.40 19.34
C GLU A 178 3.43 -3.85 19.56
N GLN A 179 3.10 -2.71 18.96
CA GLN A 179 1.74 -2.17 18.99
C GLN A 179 0.74 -3.11 18.32
N GLY A 180 1.11 -3.71 17.18
CA GLY A 180 0.28 -4.69 16.47
C GLY A 180 -0.06 -5.91 17.30
N GLN A 181 0.89 -6.42 18.11
CA GLN A 181 0.65 -7.53 19.04
C GLN A 181 -0.31 -7.16 20.18
N ARG A 182 -0.38 -5.89 20.56
CA ARG A 182 -1.23 -5.38 21.65
C ARG A 182 -2.58 -4.86 21.19
N LEU A 183 -2.90 -4.95 19.88
CA LEU A 183 -4.19 -4.51 19.36
C LEU A 183 -5.32 -5.25 20.08
N PRO A 184 -6.38 -4.54 20.48
CA PRO A 184 -7.55 -5.18 21.07
C PRO A 184 -8.22 -6.07 20.03
N HIS A 185 -8.26 -7.37 20.32
CA HIS A 185 -8.94 -8.35 19.48
C HIS A 185 -10.17 -8.89 20.20
N LYS A 186 -11.35 -8.68 19.60
CA LYS A 186 -12.62 -9.17 20.14
C LYS A 186 -13.03 -10.45 19.42
N SER A 187 -13.68 -11.37 20.15
CA SER A 187 -14.12 -12.64 19.59
C SER A 187 -15.48 -12.51 18.88
N PRO A 188 -15.55 -12.78 17.56
CA PRO A 188 -16.81 -12.80 16.82
C PRO A 188 -17.78 -13.88 17.34
N PHE A 189 -17.25 -15.02 17.80
CA PHE A 189 -18.05 -16.10 18.40
C PHE A 189 -18.73 -15.62 19.68
N LEU A 190 -17.97 -14.97 20.58
CA LEU A 190 -18.53 -14.43 21.83
C LEU A 190 -19.61 -13.39 21.55
N ALA A 191 -19.43 -12.53 20.54
CA ALA A 191 -20.46 -11.57 20.15
C ALA A 191 -21.77 -12.27 19.70
N GLY A 192 -21.65 -13.36 18.95
CA GLY A 192 -22.80 -14.18 18.55
C GLY A 192 -23.52 -14.79 19.74
N VAL A 193 -22.77 -15.41 20.66
CA VAL A 193 -23.33 -16.01 21.90
C VAL A 193 -24.01 -14.95 22.75
N LEU A 194 -23.37 -13.81 22.99
CA LEU A 194 -23.95 -12.72 23.78
C LEU A 194 -25.27 -12.20 23.17
N SER A 195 -25.35 -12.08 21.84
CA SER A 195 -26.56 -11.65 21.14
C SER A 195 -27.62 -12.74 21.05
N GLY A 196 -27.23 -13.99 21.13
CA GLY A 196 -28.16 -15.13 21.28
C GLY A 196 -28.79 -15.20 22.67
N LEU A 197 -28.06 -14.80 23.73
CA LEU A 197 -28.61 -14.76 25.07
C LEU A 197 -29.43 -13.49 25.33
N ILE A 198 -28.87 -12.35 24.98
CA ILE A 198 -29.52 -11.04 25.15
C ILE A 198 -29.39 -10.27 23.83
N PRO A 199 -30.52 -10.03 23.13
CA PRO A 199 -30.50 -9.30 21.87
C PRO A 199 -29.75 -7.98 21.99
N GLY A 200 -28.81 -7.70 21.07
CA GLY A 200 -28.02 -6.48 21.03
C GLY A 200 -26.72 -6.50 21.86
N MET A 201 -26.54 -7.42 22.80
CA MET A 201 -25.34 -7.46 23.65
C MET A 201 -24.04 -7.65 22.87
N GLY A 202 -24.03 -8.45 21.82
CA GLY A 202 -22.85 -8.60 20.97
C GLY A 202 -22.47 -7.32 20.20
N LYS A 203 -23.45 -6.49 19.84
CA LYS A 203 -23.18 -5.16 19.25
C LYS A 203 -22.60 -4.20 20.29
N ILE A 204 -23.11 -4.24 21.51
CA ILE A 204 -22.55 -3.47 22.66
C ILE A 204 -21.11 -3.92 22.93
N TYR A 205 -20.87 -5.23 22.95
CA TYR A 205 -19.50 -5.79 23.07
C TYR A 205 -18.59 -5.31 21.94
N ALA A 206 -19.11 -5.15 20.71
CA ALA A 206 -18.36 -4.56 19.59
C ALA A 206 -18.07 -3.06 19.76
N GLY A 207 -18.69 -2.36 20.73
CA GLY A 207 -18.62 -0.91 20.92
C GLY A 207 -19.73 -0.14 20.24
N ARG A 208 -20.76 -0.82 19.67
CA ARG A 208 -21.90 -0.21 18.98
C ARG A 208 -23.14 -0.19 19.88
N THR A 209 -23.05 0.58 20.95
CA THR A 209 -24.07 0.60 22.01
C THR A 209 -25.46 1.00 21.49
N SER A 210 -25.57 2.04 20.67
CA SER A 210 -26.85 2.49 20.10
C SER A 210 -27.51 1.40 19.26
N ASP A 211 -26.73 0.71 18.41
CA ASP A 211 -27.25 -0.36 17.56
C ASP A 211 -27.67 -1.60 18.39
N GLY A 212 -26.97 -1.83 19.49
CA GLY A 212 -27.30 -2.88 20.44
C GLY A 212 -28.64 -2.63 21.14
N LEU A 213 -28.82 -1.43 21.67
CA LEU A 213 -30.08 -1.02 22.31
C LEU A 213 -31.24 -1.02 21.31
N PHE A 214 -31.04 -0.52 20.09
CA PHE A 214 -32.06 -0.57 19.05
C PHE A 214 -32.50 -2.02 18.74
N SER A 215 -31.54 -2.92 18.64
CA SER A 215 -31.84 -4.37 18.43
C SER A 215 -32.63 -4.95 19.57
N LEU A 216 -32.27 -4.64 20.82
CA LEU A 216 -32.98 -5.09 22.03
C LEU A 216 -34.43 -4.63 22.00
N PHE A 217 -34.66 -3.33 21.80
CA PHE A 217 -36.03 -2.76 21.77
C PHE A 217 -36.86 -3.32 20.62
N THR A 218 -36.29 -3.45 19.42
CA THR A 218 -37.01 -3.97 18.26
C THR A 218 -37.45 -5.42 18.48
N ILE A 219 -36.56 -6.26 19.01
CA ILE A 219 -36.86 -7.68 19.24
C ILE A 219 -37.84 -7.83 20.42
N ALA A 220 -37.68 -7.06 21.49
CA ALA A 220 -38.59 -7.06 22.61
C ALA A 220 -40.01 -6.60 22.19
N LEU A 221 -40.12 -5.55 21.40
CA LEU A 221 -41.42 -5.04 20.92
C LEU A 221 -42.12 -6.03 19.97
N THR A 222 -41.40 -6.61 19.01
CA THR A 222 -41.96 -7.61 18.10
C THR A 222 -42.36 -8.89 18.85
N GLY A 223 -41.56 -9.33 19.80
CA GLY A 223 -41.88 -10.45 20.68
C GLY A 223 -43.11 -10.20 21.55
N TRP A 224 -43.23 -9.00 22.11
CA TRP A 224 -44.40 -8.59 22.88
C TRP A 224 -45.69 -8.62 22.03
N GLN A 225 -45.65 -8.04 20.82
CA GLN A 225 -46.79 -8.03 19.91
C GLN A 225 -47.19 -9.45 19.46
N ALA A 226 -46.21 -10.33 19.24
CA ALA A 226 -46.45 -11.72 18.92
C ALA A 226 -47.13 -12.46 20.07
N TYR A 227 -46.60 -12.27 21.31
CA TYR A 227 -47.18 -12.85 22.53
C TYR A 227 -48.62 -12.39 22.71
N GLU A 228 -48.89 -11.09 22.63
CA GLU A 228 -50.24 -10.56 22.76
C GLU A 228 -51.23 -11.15 21.71
N GLY A 229 -50.80 -11.28 20.44
CA GLY A 229 -51.56 -11.88 19.40
C GLY A 229 -51.93 -13.35 19.72
N PHE A 230 -50.97 -14.16 20.07
CA PHE A 230 -51.20 -15.58 20.39
C PHE A 230 -51.98 -15.77 21.72
N HIS A 231 -51.82 -14.85 22.64
CA HIS A 231 -52.56 -14.93 23.93
C HIS A 231 -54.07 -14.65 23.73
N LYS A 232 -54.41 -13.68 22.81
CA LYS A 232 -55.82 -13.31 22.56
C LYS A 232 -56.55 -14.29 21.62
N ASP A 233 -55.91 -14.65 20.50
CA ASP A 233 -56.58 -15.37 19.39
C ASP A 233 -56.00 -16.79 19.16
N GLY A 234 -55.10 -17.23 20.06
CA GLY A 234 -54.46 -18.55 19.95
C GLY A 234 -53.61 -18.71 18.69
N ILE A 235 -53.39 -19.96 18.28
CA ILE A 235 -52.58 -20.31 17.12
C ILE A 235 -53.11 -19.77 15.78
N ARG A 236 -54.35 -19.31 15.72
CA ARG A 236 -54.99 -18.73 14.51
C ARG A 236 -54.71 -17.23 14.39
N SER A 237 -54.00 -16.61 15.29
CA SER A 237 -53.71 -15.17 15.30
C SER A 237 -52.83 -14.77 14.13
N MET A 238 -53.36 -14.02 13.15
CA MET A 238 -52.54 -13.40 12.10
C MET A 238 -51.51 -12.44 12.68
N LYS A 239 -51.90 -11.63 13.68
CA LYS A 239 -51.00 -10.73 14.41
C LYS A 239 -49.82 -11.48 15.04
N GLY A 240 -50.12 -12.59 15.72
CA GLY A 240 -49.13 -13.44 16.36
C GLY A 240 -48.07 -13.97 15.37
N TRP A 241 -48.53 -14.48 14.23
CA TRP A 241 -47.63 -15.00 13.21
C TRP A 241 -46.82 -13.94 12.49
N ILE A 242 -47.41 -12.77 12.16
CA ILE A 242 -46.67 -11.67 11.51
C ILE A 242 -45.57 -11.18 12.39
N TYR A 243 -45.87 -10.80 13.65
CA TYR A 243 -44.86 -10.26 14.55
C TYR A 243 -43.88 -11.35 15.05
N GLY A 244 -44.30 -12.58 15.20
CA GLY A 244 -43.43 -13.71 15.55
C GLY A 244 -42.41 -13.99 14.46
N SER A 245 -42.83 -14.02 13.20
CA SER A 245 -41.93 -14.22 12.06
C SER A 245 -40.94 -13.03 11.94
N LEU A 246 -41.44 -11.81 12.07
CA LEU A 246 -40.63 -10.60 12.02
C LEU A 246 -39.61 -10.56 13.18
N GLY A 247 -40.04 -10.92 14.40
CA GLY A 247 -39.17 -11.00 15.56
C GLY A 247 -38.06 -12.05 15.39
N ALA A 248 -38.42 -13.25 14.87
CA ALA A 248 -37.46 -14.30 14.56
C ALA A 248 -36.43 -13.84 13.49
N PHE A 249 -36.88 -13.16 12.46
CA PHE A 249 -36.01 -12.59 11.43
C PHE A 249 -35.03 -11.55 12.02
N PHE A 250 -35.54 -10.62 12.82
CA PHE A 250 -34.68 -9.62 13.50
C PHE A 250 -33.72 -10.28 14.51
N TYR A 251 -34.13 -11.33 15.19
CA TYR A 251 -33.29 -12.04 16.14
C TYR A 251 -32.11 -12.74 15.44
N VAL A 252 -32.33 -13.45 14.34
CA VAL A 252 -31.27 -14.06 13.55
C VAL A 252 -30.34 -12.99 12.96
N GLY A 253 -30.92 -11.93 12.39
CA GLY A 253 -30.18 -10.80 11.85
C GLY A 253 -29.35 -10.07 12.91
N ASN A 254 -29.83 -9.99 14.16
CA ASN A 254 -29.10 -9.42 15.28
C ASN A 254 -27.84 -10.24 15.63
N ILE A 255 -27.94 -11.57 15.69
CA ILE A 255 -26.79 -12.45 15.96
C ILE A 255 -25.73 -12.29 14.88
N TYR A 256 -26.13 -12.39 13.61
CA TYR A 256 -25.24 -12.21 12.47
C TYR A 256 -24.61 -10.81 12.45
N GLY A 257 -25.41 -9.76 12.65
CA GLY A 257 -24.94 -8.38 12.69
C GLY A 257 -23.95 -8.11 13.84
N SER A 258 -24.05 -8.82 14.95
CA SER A 258 -23.12 -8.73 16.08
C SER A 258 -21.77 -9.37 15.77
N ILE A 259 -21.78 -10.51 15.10
CA ILE A 259 -20.57 -11.19 14.60
C ILE A 259 -19.84 -10.28 13.59
N ALA A 260 -20.60 -9.71 12.64
CA ALA A 260 -20.06 -8.77 11.65
C ALA A 260 -19.49 -7.49 12.31
N ALA A 261 -20.16 -6.93 13.29
CA ALA A 261 -19.71 -5.74 14.00
C ALA A 261 -18.35 -5.95 14.68
N VAL A 262 -18.10 -7.12 15.27
CA VAL A 262 -16.80 -7.45 15.87
C VAL A 262 -15.72 -7.64 14.83
N ARG A 263 -16.03 -8.29 13.69
CA ARG A 263 -15.07 -8.42 12.59
C ARG A 263 -14.63 -7.05 12.07
N ILE A 264 -15.59 -6.15 11.85
CA ILE A 264 -15.33 -4.77 11.43
C ILE A 264 -14.47 -4.03 12.46
N PHE A 265 -14.76 -4.18 13.76
CA PHE A 265 -13.96 -3.56 14.83
C PHE A 265 -12.50 -4.02 14.78
N ASN A 266 -12.26 -5.32 14.66
CA ASN A 266 -10.90 -5.87 14.59
C ASN A 266 -10.16 -5.37 13.35
N GLU A 267 -10.82 -5.42 12.19
CA GLU A 267 -10.26 -4.95 10.92
C GLU A 267 -9.94 -3.44 10.94
N GLN A 268 -10.83 -2.62 11.50
CA GLN A 268 -10.60 -1.18 11.64
C GLN A 268 -9.40 -0.89 12.54
N SER A 269 -9.24 -1.62 13.66
CA SER A 269 -8.10 -1.46 14.57
C SER A 269 -6.77 -1.76 13.87
N GLU A 270 -6.71 -2.84 13.09
CA GLU A 270 -5.53 -3.21 12.29
C GLU A 270 -5.26 -2.20 11.17
N ASN A 271 -6.29 -1.78 10.44
CA ASN A 271 -6.15 -0.84 9.32
C ASN A 271 -5.71 0.55 9.79
N GLN A 272 -6.18 1.02 10.96
CA GLN A 272 -5.69 2.26 11.56
C GLN A 272 -4.19 2.18 11.90
N LEU A 273 -3.70 1.04 12.39
CA LEU A 273 -2.28 0.84 12.62
C LEU A 273 -1.51 0.84 11.30
N LEU A 274 -1.98 0.13 10.27
CA LEU A 274 -1.35 0.13 8.94
C LEU A 274 -1.30 1.52 8.30
N GLN A 275 -2.34 2.35 8.46
CA GLN A 275 -2.31 3.73 8.00
C GLN A 275 -1.23 4.55 8.71
N ARG A 276 -1.07 4.40 10.04
CA ARG A 276 0.01 5.07 10.79
C ARG A 276 1.38 4.60 10.34
N ILE A 277 1.57 3.29 10.11
CA ILE A 277 2.79 2.73 9.55
C ILE A 277 3.07 3.39 8.19
N GLY A 278 2.09 3.44 7.28
CA GLY A 278 2.23 4.05 5.97
C GLY A 278 2.65 5.52 6.04
N MET A 279 2.00 6.33 6.88
CA MET A 279 2.33 7.74 7.05
C MET A 279 3.74 7.97 7.62
N THR A 280 4.18 7.13 8.54
CA THR A 280 5.47 7.30 9.23
C THR A 280 6.63 6.72 8.43
N VAL A 281 6.44 5.54 7.84
CA VAL A 281 7.53 4.76 7.24
C VAL A 281 7.71 5.09 5.75
N ASN A 282 6.66 5.42 5.01
CA ASN A 282 6.78 5.75 3.58
C ASN A 282 7.68 6.96 3.30
N VAL A 283 7.85 7.86 4.27
CA VAL A 283 8.77 9.01 4.15
C VAL A 283 10.23 8.55 3.95
N TYR A 284 10.59 7.37 4.47
CA TYR A 284 11.95 6.82 4.37
C TYR A 284 12.19 6.00 3.08
N PHE A 285 11.13 5.63 2.37
CA PHE A 285 11.20 4.80 1.16
C PHE A 285 10.88 5.56 -0.15
N GLN A 286 10.65 6.86 -0.06
CA GLN A 286 10.45 7.74 -1.23
C GLN A 286 11.84 8.18 -1.86
#